data_3c85db250c7ff1903ab901e0a4bcfcf3
#
_entry.id   3c85db250c7ff1903ab901e0a4bcfcf3
#
_cell.length_a   1.000
_cell.length_b   1.000
_cell.length_c   1.000
_cell.angle_alpha   90.00
_cell.angle_beta   90.00
_cell.angle_gamma   90.00
#
_symmetry.space_group_name_H-M   'P 1'
#
loop_
_entity.id
_entity.type
_entity.pdbx_description
1 polymer ?
#
loop_
_entity_poly.entity_id
_entity_poly.type
_entity_poly.pdbx_seq_one_letter_code
_entity_poly.pdbx_strand_id
1 'polypeptide(L)'
;YIKNSFELRFPDEDDVGADYGFLDMNGDPNKGLKRVIDFTDKSSDEDFIAHFEEYFNKQYTLRYFLLVMGLGMVDNLGKNMMLDTWDGQIFYPRFYDMDTICSFNNSGVITFDTDIEMEQGYWNTSSSRLWTRVRDLFHDELVVIYKDMRQNGFDYDTLMQYFYDDQIAKIPESYYNKDFDVKYGPYATEYMGIANGSAYEHLKRWLKRRLLFTDTLYDYAPSYADSLTIRANTTEPMTIEIE
;
A
#
# COMPACT_ATOMS: atom_id res chain seq x y z
N TYR A 1 -21.17 -12.27 1.05
CA TYR A 1 -20.68 -13.41 1.77
C TYR A 1 -19.23 -13.75 1.36
N ILE A 2 -18.40 -14.11 2.29
CA ILE A 2 -16.94 -14.07 2.17
C ILE A 2 -16.40 -14.94 1.03
N LYS A 3 -16.96 -16.13 0.76
CA LYS A 3 -16.53 -16.98 -0.35
C LYS A 3 -16.61 -16.26 -1.70
N ASN A 4 -17.65 -15.49 -1.92
CA ASN A 4 -17.87 -14.76 -3.17
C ASN A 4 -16.98 -13.52 -3.31
N SER A 5 -16.22 -13.17 -2.27
CA SER A 5 -15.28 -12.05 -2.30
C SER A 5 -13.85 -12.47 -2.66
N PHE A 6 -13.62 -13.77 -2.82
CA PHE A 6 -12.33 -14.32 -3.23
C PHE A 6 -12.50 -15.15 -4.49
N GLU A 7 -11.56 -15.02 -5.39
CA GLU A 7 -11.46 -15.77 -6.63
C GLU A 7 -10.21 -16.64 -6.58
N LEU A 8 -10.36 -17.93 -6.88
CA LEU A 8 -9.22 -18.81 -7.03
C LEU A 8 -8.50 -18.48 -8.33
N ARG A 9 -7.23 -18.11 -8.25
CA ARG A 9 -6.40 -17.72 -9.40
C ARG A 9 -5.48 -18.83 -9.85
N PHE A 10 -5.08 -19.70 -8.94
CA PHE A 10 -4.23 -20.85 -9.22
C PHE A 10 -4.30 -21.88 -8.08
N PRO A 11 -4.43 -23.16 -8.36
CA PRO A 11 -4.70 -23.76 -9.69
C PRO A 11 -6.05 -23.33 -10.26
N ASP A 12 -6.30 -23.59 -11.54
CA ASP A 12 -7.56 -23.23 -12.19
C ASP A 12 -8.73 -23.95 -11.52
N GLU A 13 -9.84 -23.25 -11.29
CA GLU A 13 -11.02 -23.79 -10.62
C GLU A 13 -11.61 -24.97 -11.38
N ASP A 14 -11.56 -24.96 -12.71
CA ASP A 14 -12.05 -26.05 -13.56
C ASP A 14 -11.25 -27.34 -13.37
N ASP A 15 -9.97 -27.23 -12.98
CA ASP A 15 -9.11 -28.39 -12.74
C ASP A 15 -9.30 -29.04 -11.36
N VAL A 16 -9.68 -28.25 -10.35
CA VAL A 16 -9.67 -28.70 -8.94
C VAL A 16 -11.02 -28.60 -8.23
N GLY A 17 -11.99 -27.92 -8.82
CA GLY A 17 -13.31 -27.70 -8.26
C GLY A 17 -13.43 -26.46 -7.36
N ALA A 18 -14.63 -25.94 -7.25
CA ALA A 18 -14.95 -24.63 -6.67
C ALA A 18 -14.63 -24.48 -5.16
N ASP A 19 -14.45 -25.57 -4.44
CA ASP A 19 -14.15 -25.53 -3.00
C ASP A 19 -12.65 -25.69 -2.69
N TYR A 20 -11.86 -26.01 -3.70
CA TYR A 20 -10.41 -26.10 -3.54
C TYR A 20 -9.81 -24.75 -3.15
N GLY A 21 -8.88 -24.79 -2.23
CA GLY A 21 -8.23 -23.56 -1.72
C GLY A 21 -9.09 -22.75 -0.76
N PHE A 22 -10.42 -22.86 -0.83
CA PHE A 22 -11.30 -22.19 0.12
C PHE A 22 -11.60 -23.07 1.35
N LEU A 23 -12.18 -24.26 1.13
CA LEU A 23 -12.54 -25.17 2.22
C LEU A 23 -11.41 -26.13 2.60
N ASP A 24 -10.69 -26.61 1.60
CA ASP A 24 -9.58 -27.52 1.78
C ASP A 24 -8.50 -27.34 0.70
N MET A 25 -7.36 -27.95 0.90
CA MET A 25 -6.31 -28.08 -0.10
C MET A 25 -5.84 -29.54 -0.14
N ASN A 26 -5.88 -30.14 -1.32
CA ASN A 26 -5.54 -31.56 -1.51
C ASN A 26 -6.35 -32.52 -0.61
N GLY A 27 -7.60 -32.16 -0.31
CA GLY A 27 -8.49 -32.98 0.53
C GLY A 27 -8.20 -32.85 2.03
N ASP A 28 -7.45 -31.85 2.47
CA ASP A 28 -7.21 -31.58 3.89
C ASP A 28 -8.10 -30.43 4.37
N PRO A 29 -9.16 -30.70 5.16
CA PRO A 29 -10.09 -29.67 5.63
C PRO A 29 -9.48 -28.71 6.65
N ASN A 30 -8.26 -28.97 7.14
CA ASN A 30 -7.53 -28.07 8.04
C ASN A 30 -6.70 -27.03 7.28
N LYS A 31 -6.74 -27.08 5.96
CA LYS A 31 -6.03 -26.14 5.09
C LYS A 31 -7.03 -25.33 4.27
N GLY A 32 -6.58 -24.17 3.82
CA GLY A 32 -7.37 -23.33 2.96
C GLY A 32 -7.79 -21.99 3.58
N LEU A 33 -8.37 -21.16 2.76
CA LEU A 33 -8.68 -19.76 3.09
C LEU A 33 -9.75 -19.63 4.19
N LYS A 34 -10.72 -20.54 4.25
CA LYS A 34 -11.79 -20.47 5.24
C LYS A 34 -11.28 -20.45 6.68
N ARG A 35 -10.26 -21.23 6.99
CA ARG A 35 -9.67 -21.23 8.35
C ARG A 35 -9.04 -19.88 8.69
N VAL A 36 -8.43 -19.21 7.74
CA VAL A 36 -7.85 -17.86 7.90
C VAL A 36 -8.94 -16.83 8.16
N ILE A 37 -10.03 -16.92 7.40
CA ILE A 37 -11.19 -16.04 7.57
C ILE A 37 -11.84 -16.27 8.94
N ASP A 38 -12.08 -17.52 9.31
CA ASP A 38 -12.67 -17.88 10.61
C ASP A 38 -11.79 -17.40 11.77
N PHE A 39 -10.49 -17.57 11.66
CA PHE A 39 -9.52 -17.07 12.64
C PHE A 39 -9.59 -15.54 12.74
N THR A 40 -9.52 -14.84 11.63
CA THR A 40 -9.58 -13.37 11.60
C THR A 40 -10.88 -12.83 12.18
N ASP A 41 -12.00 -13.50 11.92
CA ASP A 41 -13.33 -13.03 12.32
C ASP A 41 -13.70 -13.42 13.76
N LYS A 42 -13.32 -14.61 14.21
CA LYS A 42 -13.87 -15.23 15.43
C LYS A 42 -12.91 -15.32 16.61
N SER A 43 -11.60 -15.22 16.39
CA SER A 43 -10.63 -15.29 17.50
C SER A 43 -10.75 -14.06 18.43
N SER A 44 -10.47 -14.25 19.72
CA SER A 44 -10.22 -13.14 20.62
C SER A 44 -8.98 -12.34 20.19
N ASP A 45 -8.75 -11.18 20.76
CA ASP A 45 -7.55 -10.40 20.43
C ASP A 45 -6.29 -11.07 20.97
N GLU A 46 -6.37 -11.69 22.12
CA GLU A 46 -5.30 -12.49 22.71
C GLU A 46 -4.95 -13.70 21.83
N ASP A 47 -5.96 -14.44 21.35
CA ASP A 47 -5.74 -15.57 20.46
C ASP A 47 -5.19 -15.11 19.09
N PHE A 48 -5.67 -13.98 18.57
CA PHE A 48 -5.17 -13.43 17.32
C PHE A 48 -3.68 -13.09 17.40
N ILE A 49 -3.24 -12.46 18.48
CA ILE A 49 -1.84 -12.16 18.72
C ILE A 49 -1.01 -13.45 18.87
N ALA A 50 -1.49 -14.38 19.70
CA ALA A 50 -0.75 -15.58 20.07
C ALA A 50 -0.56 -16.56 18.90
N HIS A 51 -1.57 -16.65 18.01
CA HIS A 51 -1.63 -17.67 16.95
C HIS A 51 -1.52 -17.10 15.53
N PHE A 52 -1.23 -15.82 15.37
CA PHE A 52 -1.17 -15.15 14.05
C PHE A 52 -0.23 -15.87 13.08
N GLU A 53 0.93 -16.31 13.54
CA GLU A 53 1.95 -16.97 12.73
C GLU A 53 1.57 -18.39 12.28
N GLU A 54 0.49 -18.97 12.82
CA GLU A 54 -0.08 -20.23 12.32
C GLU A 54 -0.91 -20.04 11.05
N TYR A 55 -1.22 -18.78 10.69
CA TYR A 55 -2.08 -18.40 9.56
C TYR A 55 -1.39 -17.49 8.57
N PHE A 56 -0.52 -16.60 9.04
CA PHE A 56 0.19 -15.62 8.23
C PHE A 56 1.67 -15.59 8.54
N ASN A 57 2.49 -15.35 7.52
CA ASN A 57 3.85 -14.93 7.80
C ASN A 57 3.81 -13.51 8.38
N LYS A 58 4.00 -13.38 9.69
CA LYS A 58 3.84 -12.11 10.42
C LYS A 58 4.72 -11.00 9.87
N GLN A 59 6.02 -11.26 9.76
CA GLN A 59 6.99 -10.25 9.27
C GLN A 59 6.65 -9.76 7.87
N TYR A 60 6.28 -10.67 6.98
CA TYR A 60 5.88 -10.32 5.62
C TYR A 60 4.57 -9.52 5.61
N THR A 61 3.58 -9.94 6.38
CA THR A 61 2.26 -9.30 6.45
C THR A 61 2.34 -7.88 7.01
N LEU A 62 3.14 -7.67 8.06
CA LEU A 62 3.34 -6.34 8.63
C LEU A 62 4.08 -5.40 7.67
N ARG A 63 5.10 -5.89 6.94
CA ARG A 63 5.78 -5.10 5.90
C ARG A 63 4.85 -4.78 4.72
N TYR A 64 4.02 -5.73 4.31
CA TYR A 64 3.01 -5.48 3.28
C TYR A 64 2.07 -4.34 3.69
N PHE A 65 1.53 -4.39 4.90
CA PHE A 65 0.67 -3.34 5.44
C PHE A 65 1.37 -1.97 5.46
N LEU A 66 2.60 -1.91 5.95
CA LEU A 66 3.39 -0.68 6.00
C LEU A 66 3.69 -0.10 4.60
N LEU A 67 3.94 -0.95 3.61
CA LEU A 67 4.10 -0.50 2.22
C LEU A 67 2.80 0.08 1.66
N VAL A 68 1.66 -0.58 1.91
CA VAL A 68 0.35 -0.05 1.51
C VAL A 68 0.09 1.31 2.15
N MET A 69 0.37 1.44 3.44
CA MET A 69 0.22 2.70 4.17
C MET A 69 1.15 3.79 3.63
N GLY A 70 2.42 3.50 3.49
CA GLY A 70 3.44 4.46 3.08
C GLY A 70 3.33 4.90 1.62
N LEU A 71 2.85 4.03 0.74
CA LEU A 71 2.70 4.33 -0.69
C LEU A 71 1.26 4.69 -1.09
N GLY A 72 0.33 4.73 -0.14
CA GLY A 72 -1.06 5.10 -0.39
C GLY A 72 -1.75 4.24 -1.43
N MET A 73 -1.65 2.91 -1.27
CA MET A 73 -2.16 1.92 -2.22
C MET A 73 -3.61 1.58 -1.89
N VAL A 74 -4.55 2.40 -2.37
CA VAL A 74 -5.96 2.39 -1.96
C VAL A 74 -6.68 1.06 -2.16
N ASP A 75 -6.34 0.29 -3.17
CA ASP A 75 -7.02 -0.97 -3.50
C ASP A 75 -6.38 -2.20 -2.84
N ASN A 76 -5.15 -2.08 -2.33
CA ASN A 76 -4.34 -3.25 -1.97
C ASN A 76 -4.58 -3.81 -0.56
N LEU A 77 -5.52 -3.26 0.21
CA LEU A 77 -6.01 -3.90 1.44
C LEU A 77 -7.29 -4.73 1.24
N GLY A 78 -7.79 -4.81 0.03
CA GLY A 78 -9.03 -5.53 -0.27
C GLY A 78 -9.08 -6.04 -1.71
N LYS A 79 -9.48 -5.19 -2.65
CA LYS A 79 -9.77 -5.56 -4.04
C LYS A 79 -8.56 -6.15 -4.78
N ASN A 80 -7.40 -5.51 -4.66
CA ASN A 80 -6.18 -5.88 -5.38
C ASN A 80 -5.15 -6.56 -4.45
N MET A 81 -5.62 -7.28 -3.44
CA MET A 81 -4.81 -8.12 -2.59
C MET A 81 -4.99 -9.58 -2.98
N MET A 82 -3.90 -10.23 -3.31
CA MET A 82 -3.86 -11.70 -3.42
C MET A 82 -3.36 -12.32 -2.13
N LEU A 83 -3.75 -13.55 -1.88
CA LEU A 83 -3.22 -14.37 -0.80
C LEU A 83 -2.61 -15.63 -1.40
N ASP A 84 -1.31 -15.79 -1.24
CA ASP A 84 -0.57 -16.97 -1.67
C ASP A 84 -0.31 -17.89 -0.48
N THR A 85 -0.23 -19.18 -0.76
CA THR A 85 0.20 -20.17 0.21
C THR A 85 0.90 -21.34 -0.49
N TRP A 86 1.92 -21.90 0.14
CA TRP A 86 2.63 -23.07 -0.36
C TRP A 86 2.09 -24.38 0.23
N ASP A 87 1.56 -24.31 1.44
CA ASP A 87 1.17 -25.45 2.24
C ASP A 87 -0.33 -25.44 2.63
N GLY A 88 -1.05 -24.39 2.25
CA GLY A 88 -2.45 -24.17 2.63
C GLY A 88 -2.63 -23.73 4.08
N GLN A 89 -1.53 -23.51 4.83
CA GLN A 89 -1.56 -23.14 6.24
C GLN A 89 -1.12 -21.70 6.46
N ILE A 90 0.06 -21.34 5.94
CA ILE A 90 0.64 -20.00 6.09
C ILE A 90 0.36 -19.20 4.82
N PHE A 91 -0.28 -18.06 4.99
CA PHE A 91 -0.67 -17.17 3.90
C PHE A 91 0.22 -15.92 3.85
N TYR A 92 0.44 -15.44 2.62
CA TYR A 92 1.25 -14.29 2.29
C TYR A 92 0.42 -13.32 1.46
N PRO A 93 0.13 -12.10 1.93
CA PRO A 93 -0.51 -11.09 1.09
C PRO A 93 0.43 -10.67 -0.04
N ARG A 94 -0.09 -10.57 -1.25
CA ARG A 94 0.65 -10.17 -2.45
C ARG A 94 0.03 -8.95 -3.10
N PHE A 95 0.87 -8.10 -3.63
CA PHE A 95 0.45 -7.00 -4.46
C PHE A 95 -0.04 -7.50 -5.81
N TYR A 96 -1.16 -6.95 -6.23
CA TYR A 96 -1.73 -7.14 -7.56
C TYR A 96 -2.30 -5.81 -8.02
N ASP A 97 -2.14 -5.47 -9.30
CA ASP A 97 -2.71 -4.28 -9.92
C ASP A 97 -2.49 -2.98 -9.09
N MET A 98 -1.25 -2.51 -9.10
CA MET A 98 -0.81 -1.37 -8.29
C MET A 98 -0.98 -0.03 -9.01
N ASP A 99 -1.98 0.11 -9.87
CA ASP A 99 -2.26 1.35 -10.59
C ASP A 99 -2.80 2.48 -9.71
N THR A 100 -3.23 2.14 -8.50
CA THR A 100 -3.79 3.08 -7.51
C THR A 100 -2.80 3.49 -6.41
N ILE A 101 -1.53 3.57 -6.75
CA ILE A 101 -0.45 4.02 -5.86
C ILE A 101 -0.39 5.56 -5.80
N CYS A 102 0.15 6.11 -4.71
CA CYS A 102 0.37 7.55 -4.53
C CYS A 102 -0.90 8.40 -4.68
N SER A 103 -2.01 7.91 -4.16
CA SER A 103 -3.34 8.51 -4.19
C SER A 103 -4.02 8.60 -5.56
N PHE A 104 -3.47 7.99 -6.58
CA PHE A 104 -4.16 7.88 -7.86
C PHE A 104 -5.25 6.81 -7.83
N ASN A 105 -6.33 7.04 -8.54
CA ASN A 105 -7.27 5.99 -8.89
C ASN A 105 -6.91 5.41 -10.29
N ASN A 106 -7.63 4.39 -10.70
CA ASN A 106 -7.47 3.73 -11.99
C ASN A 106 -7.72 4.63 -13.22
N SER A 107 -8.22 5.84 -13.02
CA SER A 107 -8.38 6.88 -14.06
C SER A 107 -7.26 7.93 -14.00
N GLY A 108 -6.27 7.78 -13.13
CA GLY A 108 -5.18 8.73 -12.95
C GLY A 108 -5.60 10.01 -12.22
N VAL A 109 -6.74 10.00 -11.52
CA VAL A 109 -7.21 11.14 -10.73
C VAL A 109 -6.75 10.98 -9.29
N ILE A 110 -6.32 12.08 -8.67
CA ILE A 110 -5.97 12.12 -7.24
C ILE A 110 -7.25 11.97 -6.41
N THR A 111 -7.29 10.97 -5.55
CA THR A 111 -8.50 10.62 -4.80
C THR A 111 -8.47 10.99 -3.33
N PHE A 112 -7.29 11.20 -2.76
CA PHE A 112 -7.16 11.60 -1.36
C PHE A 112 -5.84 12.35 -1.10
N ASP A 113 -5.78 13.06 0.00
CA ASP A 113 -4.57 13.76 0.44
C ASP A 113 -3.58 12.80 1.13
N THR A 114 -2.41 13.32 1.48
CA THR A 114 -1.28 12.55 2.01
C THR A 114 -1.49 12.02 3.42
N ASP A 115 -2.36 12.63 4.18
CA ASP A 115 -2.57 12.41 5.63
C ASP A 115 -3.82 11.57 5.94
N ILE A 116 -4.27 10.78 4.98
CA ILE A 116 -5.34 9.79 5.18
C ILE A 116 -4.73 8.41 5.47
N GLU A 117 -5.16 7.80 6.55
CA GLU A 117 -4.89 6.39 6.81
C GLU A 117 -5.64 5.50 5.82
N MET A 118 -4.95 4.53 5.21
CA MET A 118 -5.53 3.72 4.13
C MET A 118 -6.68 2.84 4.61
N GLU A 119 -6.62 2.30 5.82
CA GLU A 119 -7.71 1.49 6.38
C GLU A 119 -8.96 2.31 6.73
N GLN A 120 -8.86 3.64 6.74
CA GLN A 120 -9.99 4.55 6.92
C GLN A 120 -10.36 5.27 5.63
N GLY A 121 -9.60 5.03 4.57
CA GLY A 121 -9.67 5.79 3.34
C GLY A 121 -10.73 5.33 2.36
N TYR A 122 -10.49 5.66 1.12
CA TYR A 122 -11.42 5.66 0.00
C TYR A 122 -12.20 4.35 -0.22
N TRP A 123 -11.57 3.19 -0.08
CA TRP A 123 -12.21 1.89 -0.27
C TRP A 123 -12.75 1.28 1.02
N ASN A 124 -12.87 2.13 2.02
CA ASN A 124 -13.54 1.78 3.26
C ASN A 124 -13.00 0.50 3.90
N THR A 125 -11.75 0.52 4.21
CA THR A 125 -11.09 -0.55 4.93
C THR A 125 -11.58 -0.72 6.36
N SER A 126 -12.48 0.15 6.82
CA SER A 126 -13.27 -0.11 8.03
C SER A 126 -14.02 -1.44 7.97
N SER A 127 -14.18 -2.02 6.78
CA SER A 127 -14.71 -3.36 6.56
C SER A 127 -13.64 -4.45 6.60
N SER A 128 -12.36 -4.12 6.58
CA SER A 128 -11.28 -5.12 6.64
C SER A 128 -10.89 -5.42 8.09
N ARG A 129 -11.54 -6.41 8.66
CA ARG A 129 -11.25 -6.85 10.03
C ARG A 129 -9.79 -7.30 10.20
N LEU A 130 -9.20 -7.93 9.19
CA LEU A 130 -7.80 -8.32 9.21
C LEU A 130 -6.89 -7.11 9.43
N TRP A 131 -7.02 -6.09 8.58
CA TRP A 131 -6.10 -4.97 8.60
C TRP A 131 -6.32 -4.03 9.80
N THR A 132 -7.57 -3.88 10.24
CA THR A 132 -7.87 -3.17 11.48
C THR A 132 -7.20 -3.86 12.67
N ARG A 133 -7.31 -5.20 12.78
CA ARG A 133 -6.65 -5.95 13.85
C ARG A 133 -5.14 -5.92 13.74
N VAL A 134 -4.58 -6.01 12.53
CA VAL A 134 -3.13 -5.87 12.32
C VAL A 134 -2.64 -4.52 12.80
N ARG A 135 -3.31 -3.43 12.41
CA ARG A 135 -2.96 -2.08 12.86
C ARG A 135 -3.01 -1.94 14.38
N ASP A 136 -4.11 -2.39 14.99
CA ASP A 136 -4.38 -2.10 16.40
C ASP A 136 -3.60 -3.03 17.33
N LEU A 137 -3.49 -4.32 16.99
CA LEU A 137 -2.91 -5.33 17.87
C LEU A 137 -1.41 -5.52 17.68
N PHE A 138 -0.86 -5.12 16.54
CA PHE A 138 0.59 -5.22 16.27
C PHE A 138 1.25 -3.85 16.10
N HIS A 139 0.66 -2.80 16.69
CA HIS A 139 1.17 -1.44 16.52
C HIS A 139 2.64 -1.30 16.93
N ASP A 140 3.04 -1.86 18.06
CA ASP A 140 4.42 -1.77 18.54
C ASP A 140 5.42 -2.45 17.58
N GLU A 141 5.05 -3.61 17.03
CA GLU A 141 5.86 -4.29 16.02
C GLU A 141 5.89 -3.50 14.69
N LEU A 142 4.76 -2.91 14.29
CA LEU A 142 4.71 -2.04 13.12
C LEU A 142 5.66 -0.85 13.27
N VAL A 143 5.71 -0.23 14.44
CA VAL A 143 6.65 0.86 14.75
C VAL A 143 8.11 0.39 14.57
N VAL A 144 8.45 -0.76 15.12
CA VAL A 144 9.81 -1.31 15.00
C VAL A 144 10.17 -1.61 13.54
N ILE A 145 9.27 -2.28 12.82
CA ILE A 145 9.50 -2.63 11.41
C ILE A 145 9.55 -1.38 10.52
N TYR A 146 8.68 -0.41 10.76
CA TYR A 146 8.68 0.84 10.00
C TYR A 146 10.01 1.59 10.16
N LYS A 147 10.52 1.70 11.38
CA LYS A 147 11.83 2.32 11.64
C LYS A 147 12.97 1.61 10.91
N ASP A 148 12.95 0.27 10.91
CA ASP A 148 13.89 -0.52 10.12
C ASP A 148 13.77 -0.25 8.62
N MET A 149 12.56 -0.22 8.08
CA MET A 149 12.31 0.09 6.67
C MET A 149 12.82 1.49 6.30
N ARG A 150 12.52 2.51 7.14
CA ARG A 150 12.96 3.89 6.92
C ARG A 150 14.49 4.04 6.92
N GLN A 151 15.19 3.22 7.65
CA GLN A 151 16.65 3.21 7.71
C GLN A 151 17.29 2.39 6.57
N ASN A 152 16.53 1.51 5.92
CA ASN A 152 17.04 0.53 4.97
C ASN A 152 16.37 0.65 3.58
N GLY A 153 16.12 1.86 3.13
CA GLY A 153 15.73 2.14 1.74
C GLY A 153 14.25 2.50 1.52
N PHE A 154 13.43 2.55 2.57
CA PHE A 154 12.11 3.14 2.48
C PHE A 154 12.18 4.65 2.80
N ASP A 155 13.00 5.36 2.06
CA ASP A 155 13.23 6.77 2.16
C ASP A 155 12.91 7.48 0.83
N TYR A 156 12.79 8.79 0.90
CA TYR A 156 12.37 9.60 -0.24
C TYR A 156 13.29 9.46 -1.46
N ASP A 157 14.59 9.55 -1.25
CA ASP A 157 15.57 9.55 -2.35
C ASP A 157 15.64 8.18 -3.03
N THR A 158 15.66 7.11 -2.24
CA THR A 158 15.63 5.74 -2.75
C THR A 158 14.34 5.43 -3.49
N LEU A 159 13.18 5.84 -2.97
CA LEU A 159 11.90 5.63 -3.64
C LEU A 159 11.79 6.44 -4.93
N MET A 160 12.28 7.70 -4.95
CA MET A 160 12.32 8.51 -6.16
C MET A 160 13.26 7.93 -7.21
N GLN A 161 14.39 7.39 -6.80
CA GLN A 161 15.29 6.68 -7.71
C GLN A 161 14.57 5.48 -8.35
N TYR A 162 13.89 4.64 -7.58
CA TYR A 162 13.19 3.47 -8.10
C TYR A 162 11.99 3.82 -8.98
N PHE A 163 11.17 4.78 -8.57
CA PHE A 163 9.97 5.13 -9.32
C PHE A 163 10.28 5.98 -10.54
N TYR A 164 11.15 6.96 -10.41
CA TYR A 164 11.41 7.91 -11.46
C TYR A 164 12.68 7.58 -12.24
N ASP A 165 13.86 7.65 -11.61
CA ASP A 165 15.14 7.58 -12.34
C ASP A 165 15.36 6.22 -13.02
N ASP A 166 14.98 5.14 -12.35
CA ASP A 166 15.18 3.79 -12.84
C ASP A 166 14.08 3.28 -13.77
N GLN A 167 12.92 3.91 -13.80
CA GLN A 167 11.78 3.50 -14.61
C GLN A 167 11.31 4.62 -15.54
N ILE A 168 10.67 5.66 -15.00
CA ILE A 168 9.99 6.69 -15.79
C ILE A 168 10.95 7.46 -16.66
N ALA A 169 12.09 7.92 -16.12
CA ALA A 169 13.07 8.73 -16.85
C ALA A 169 13.77 7.99 -17.98
N LYS A 170 13.74 6.65 -17.98
CA LYS A 170 14.32 5.83 -19.05
C LYS A 170 13.43 5.70 -20.28
N ILE A 171 12.16 6.08 -20.16
CA ILE A 171 11.21 6.07 -21.26
C ILE A 171 11.13 7.48 -21.84
N PRO A 172 11.38 7.69 -23.14
CA PRO A 172 11.26 9.01 -23.75
C PRO A 172 9.87 9.61 -23.54
N GLU A 173 9.81 10.89 -23.18
CA GLU A 173 8.56 11.62 -22.93
C GLU A 173 7.57 11.52 -24.10
N SER A 174 8.06 11.42 -25.33
CA SER A 174 7.22 11.24 -26.52
C SER A 174 6.36 9.97 -26.50
N TYR A 175 6.80 8.90 -25.80
CA TYR A 175 5.99 7.69 -25.66
C TYR A 175 4.84 7.90 -24.67
N TYR A 176 5.11 8.55 -23.56
CA TYR A 176 4.05 8.90 -22.59
C TYR A 176 2.99 9.81 -23.21
N ASN A 177 3.42 10.82 -23.97
CA ASN A 177 2.50 11.72 -24.66
C ASN A 177 1.63 10.97 -25.66
N LYS A 178 2.22 10.01 -26.38
CA LYS A 178 1.50 9.19 -27.36
C LYS A 178 0.47 8.25 -26.69
N ASP A 179 0.87 7.60 -25.62
CA ASP A 179 -0.02 6.73 -24.85
C ASP A 179 -1.18 7.53 -24.24
N PHE A 180 -0.86 8.72 -23.75
CA PHE A 180 -1.86 9.65 -23.25
C PHE A 180 -2.90 10.03 -24.30
N ASP A 181 -2.44 10.42 -25.51
CA ASP A 181 -3.31 10.78 -26.63
C ASP A 181 -4.19 9.59 -27.06
N VAL A 182 -3.66 8.38 -27.03
CA VAL A 182 -4.41 7.17 -27.39
C VAL A 182 -5.47 6.84 -26.33
N LYS A 183 -5.11 6.92 -25.04
CA LYS A 183 -6.01 6.53 -23.95
C LYS A 183 -7.13 7.56 -23.70
N TYR A 184 -6.78 8.82 -23.71
CA TYR A 184 -7.68 9.88 -23.28
C TYR A 184 -8.16 10.78 -24.41
N GLY A 185 -7.41 10.88 -25.52
CA GLY A 185 -7.77 11.68 -26.68
C GLY A 185 -8.16 13.13 -26.30
N PRO A 186 -9.24 13.66 -26.91
CA PRO A 186 -9.66 15.03 -26.66
C PRO A 186 -10.22 15.27 -25.24
N TYR A 187 -10.49 14.23 -24.48
CA TYR A 187 -10.99 14.30 -23.09
C TYR A 187 -9.89 14.26 -22.05
N ALA A 188 -8.64 14.24 -22.47
CA ALA A 188 -7.47 14.13 -21.61
C ALA A 188 -7.44 15.14 -20.45
N THR A 189 -7.83 16.38 -20.73
CA THR A 189 -7.85 17.47 -19.73
C THR A 189 -8.96 17.36 -18.69
N GLU A 190 -10.01 16.60 -18.99
CA GLU A 190 -11.16 16.44 -18.10
C GLU A 190 -10.91 15.34 -17.03
N TYR A 191 -10.09 14.33 -17.38
CA TYR A 191 -9.81 13.20 -16.50
C TYR A 191 -8.52 13.32 -15.73
N MET A 192 -7.63 14.22 -16.11
CA MET A 192 -6.34 14.37 -15.45
C MET A 192 -6.24 15.71 -14.74
N GLY A 193 -6.47 15.71 -13.46
CA GLY A 193 -6.05 16.80 -12.58
C GLY A 193 -4.53 17.04 -12.60
N ILE A 194 -3.80 16.29 -13.45
CA ILE A 194 -2.35 16.35 -13.62
C ILE A 194 -2.06 16.43 -15.11
N ALA A 195 -2.00 17.66 -15.63
CA ALA A 195 -1.59 17.89 -17.00
C ALA A 195 -0.06 18.08 -17.06
N ASN A 196 0.57 17.42 -18.05
CA ASN A 196 1.89 17.77 -18.59
C ASN A 196 3.02 18.00 -17.55
N GLY A 197 3.78 16.97 -17.24
CA GLY A 197 4.92 17.05 -16.32
C GLY A 197 4.55 17.25 -14.86
N SER A 198 3.31 17.58 -14.55
CA SER A 198 2.80 17.76 -13.20
C SER A 198 2.65 16.45 -12.43
N ALA A 199 2.56 15.31 -13.13
CA ALA A 199 2.50 13.99 -12.50
C ALA A 199 3.78 13.69 -11.69
N TYR A 200 4.93 14.02 -12.26
CA TYR A 200 6.20 13.87 -11.55
C TYR A 200 6.33 14.84 -10.36
N GLU A 201 5.96 16.10 -10.55
CA GLU A 201 5.96 17.07 -9.46
C GLU A 201 4.92 16.74 -8.39
N HIS A 202 3.79 16.13 -8.77
CA HIS A 202 2.84 15.58 -7.82
C HIS A 202 3.47 14.42 -7.04
N LEU A 203 4.05 13.44 -7.72
CA LEU A 203 4.70 12.28 -7.08
C LEU A 203 5.76 12.73 -6.06
N LYS A 204 6.62 13.66 -6.44
CA LYS A 204 7.65 14.22 -5.55
C LYS A 204 7.06 14.82 -4.27
N ARG A 205 6.07 15.71 -4.43
CA ARG A 205 5.44 16.38 -3.29
C ARG A 205 4.64 15.42 -2.44
N TRP A 206 3.84 14.56 -3.10
CA TRP A 206 2.99 13.60 -2.42
C TRP A 206 3.81 12.62 -1.60
N LEU A 207 4.82 11.99 -2.20
CA LEU A 207 5.66 11.01 -1.53
C LEU A 207 6.39 11.61 -0.32
N LYS A 208 6.90 12.83 -0.46
CA LYS A 208 7.57 13.51 0.64
C LYS A 208 6.64 13.79 1.82
N ARG A 209 5.45 14.33 1.53
CA ARG A 209 4.42 14.57 2.54
C ARG A 209 3.89 13.27 3.15
N ARG A 210 3.70 12.25 2.32
CA ARG A 210 3.22 10.95 2.76
C ARG A 210 4.19 10.28 3.73
N LEU A 211 5.47 10.30 3.43
CA LEU A 211 6.48 9.77 4.36
C LEU A 211 6.48 10.52 5.69
N LEU A 212 6.40 11.86 5.66
CA LEU A 212 6.29 12.65 6.88
C LEU A 212 5.05 12.30 7.70
N PHE A 213 3.91 12.11 7.05
CA PHE A 213 2.68 11.69 7.72
C PHE A 213 2.81 10.29 8.33
N THR A 214 3.29 9.31 7.57
CA THR A 214 3.48 7.94 8.08
C THR A 214 4.55 7.89 9.18
N ASP A 215 5.56 8.75 9.14
CA ASP A 215 6.53 8.92 10.22
C ASP A 215 5.84 9.28 11.55
N THR A 216 4.79 10.10 11.51
CA THR A 216 4.03 10.45 12.73
C THR A 216 3.20 9.27 13.26
N LEU A 217 2.72 8.38 12.37
CA LEU A 217 1.95 7.21 12.77
C LEU A 217 2.80 6.15 13.47
N TYR A 218 4.08 6.07 13.12
CA TYR A 218 4.99 5.02 13.57
C TYR A 218 6.19 5.54 14.37
N ASP A 219 6.05 6.70 15.00
CA ASP A 219 7.05 7.30 15.91
C ASP A 219 8.47 7.35 15.30
N TYR A 220 8.57 7.60 14.01
CA TYR A 220 9.85 7.78 13.35
C TYR A 220 10.19 9.28 13.30
N ALA A 221 11.26 9.66 13.97
CA ALA A 221 11.88 10.96 13.79
C ALA A 221 13.11 10.78 12.90
N PRO A 222 13.02 11.13 11.60
CA PRO A 222 14.22 11.13 10.77
C PRO A 222 15.23 12.07 11.41
N SER A 223 16.47 11.63 11.54
CA SER A 223 17.56 12.51 11.92
C SER A 223 17.80 13.46 10.76
N TYR A 224 17.00 14.51 10.65
CA TYR A 224 17.36 15.66 9.85
C TYR A 224 18.53 16.35 10.54
N ALA A 225 19.66 15.67 10.53
CA ALA A 225 20.95 16.29 10.90
C ALA A 225 21.33 17.39 9.91
N ASP A 226 20.58 17.50 8.82
CA ASP A 226 20.82 18.47 7.78
C ASP A 226 19.76 19.55 7.85
N SER A 227 20.01 20.48 8.74
CA SER A 227 19.64 21.88 8.65
C SER A 227 18.72 22.26 7.49
N LEU A 228 17.51 22.67 7.82
CA LEU A 228 16.71 23.52 6.94
C LEU A 228 17.57 24.76 6.60
N THR A 229 18.27 24.72 5.49
CA THR A 229 19.00 25.91 5.01
C THR A 229 18.00 26.83 4.35
N ILE A 230 17.48 27.78 5.12
CA ILE A 230 16.65 28.85 4.59
C ILE A 230 17.58 29.88 3.96
N ARG A 231 17.56 30.00 2.65
CA ARG A 231 18.21 31.07 1.92
C ARG A 231 17.21 32.18 1.66
N ALA A 232 17.25 33.24 2.46
CA ALA A 232 16.52 34.45 2.18
C ALA A 232 17.36 35.35 1.24
N ASN A 233 16.81 35.72 0.09
CA ASN A 233 17.40 36.70 -0.82
C ASN A 233 16.89 38.09 -0.51
N THR A 234 16.53 38.39 0.72
CA THR A 234 16.00 39.68 1.13
C THR A 234 16.77 40.22 2.33
N THR A 235 16.93 41.53 2.38
CA THR A 235 17.50 42.25 3.53
C THR A 235 16.44 42.62 4.57
N GLU A 236 15.16 42.39 4.28
CA GLU A 236 14.06 42.64 5.20
C GLU A 236 13.86 41.48 6.18
N PRO A 237 13.45 41.79 7.42
CA PRO A 237 13.11 40.74 8.38
C PRO A 237 11.97 39.86 7.87
N MET A 238 12.16 38.57 7.91
CA MET A 238 11.15 37.60 7.47
C MET A 238 10.73 36.72 8.65
N THR A 239 9.44 36.63 8.88
CA THR A 239 8.87 35.67 9.84
C THR A 239 8.60 34.40 9.09
N ILE A 240 9.13 33.30 9.61
CA ILE A 240 8.86 31.94 9.07
C ILE A 240 7.99 31.24 10.09
N GLU A 241 6.77 30.92 9.69
CA GLU A 241 5.92 30.00 10.43
C GLU A 241 6.21 28.59 9.91
N ILE A 242 6.53 27.67 10.82
CA ILE A 242 6.71 26.25 10.54
C ILE A 242 5.42 25.58 10.98
N GLU A 243 4.57 25.21 10.03
CA GLU A 243 3.41 24.37 10.25
C GLU A 243 3.77 22.87 10.12
#